data_6503b226871502b8d13fd5be90c3a49e
#
_entry.id   6503b226871502b8d13fd5be90c3a49e
#
_cell.length_a   1.000
_cell.length_b   1.000
_cell.length_c   1.000
_cell.angle_alpha   90.00
_cell.angle_beta   90.00
_cell.angle_gamma   90.00
#
_symmetry.space_group_name_H-M   'P 1'
#
loop_
_entity.id
_entity.type
_entity.pdbx_description
1 polymer ?
#
loop_
_entity_poly.entity_id
_entity_poly.type
_entity_poly.pdbx_seq_one_letter_code
_entity_poly.pdbx_strand_id
1 'polypeptide(L)'
;TVEAGIATIERVGLDNIKLMFDCYHTQIMQGDIIRRLERNIDFIGHVQIAGVPDRGEPDRGELAYKDVLLALDAAGYEGYVGAEYRPRTTTAAGLDWLAEAKAWQR
;
A
#
# COMPACT_ATOMS: atom_id res chain seq x y z
N THR A 1 9.04 9.72 -5.85
CA THR A 1 8.67 8.51 -6.59
C THR A 1 9.24 7.25 -5.95
N VAL A 2 8.67 6.11 -6.26
CA VAL A 2 9.18 4.80 -5.80
C VAL A 2 10.62 4.61 -6.26
N GLU A 3 10.91 4.89 -7.51
CA GLU A 3 12.23 4.74 -8.10
C GLU A 3 13.27 5.66 -7.42
N ALA A 4 12.89 6.88 -7.08
CA ALA A 4 13.76 7.80 -6.37
C ALA A 4 14.10 7.30 -4.96
N GLY A 5 13.10 6.73 -4.26
CA GLY A 5 13.32 6.12 -2.95
C GLY A 5 14.26 4.94 -3.01
N ILE A 6 14.11 4.07 -3.99
CA ILE A 6 14.99 2.91 -4.20
C ILE A 6 16.40 3.37 -4.53
N ALA A 7 16.56 4.35 -5.40
CA ALA A 7 17.88 4.89 -5.73
C ALA A 7 18.59 5.45 -4.49
N THR A 8 17.86 6.10 -3.59
CA THR A 8 18.41 6.58 -2.31
C THR A 8 18.86 5.41 -1.43
N ILE A 9 18.06 4.36 -1.31
CA ILE A 9 18.39 3.16 -0.53
C ILE A 9 19.68 2.52 -1.07
N GLU A 10 19.78 2.35 -2.38
CA GLU A 10 20.96 1.77 -3.01
C GLU A 10 22.22 2.63 -2.78
N ARG A 11 22.08 3.95 -2.84
CA ARG A 11 23.20 4.87 -2.58
C ARG A 11 23.69 4.83 -1.13
N VAL A 12 22.79 4.65 -0.18
CA VAL A 12 23.13 4.50 1.24
C VAL A 12 23.87 3.17 1.48
N GLY A 13 23.48 2.10 0.80
CA GLY A 13 24.16 0.81 0.84
C GLY A 13 24.01 0.03 2.14
N LEU A 14 23.01 0.35 2.95
CA LEU A 14 22.73 -0.37 4.21
C LEU A 14 21.53 -1.30 4.03
N ASP A 15 21.64 -2.51 4.58
CA ASP A 15 20.60 -3.55 4.42
C ASP A 15 19.35 -3.29 5.26
N ASN A 16 19.44 -2.46 6.28
CA ASN A 16 18.35 -2.20 7.22
C ASN A 16 17.47 -0.99 6.86
N ILE A 17 17.70 -0.38 5.70
CA ILE A 17 16.87 0.71 5.20
C ILE A 17 15.93 0.14 4.14
N LYS A 18 14.63 0.33 4.33
CA LYS A 18 13.59 -0.14 3.42
C LYS A 18 12.68 1.01 3.01
N LEU A 19 11.94 0.79 1.94
CA LEU A 19 10.97 1.74 1.42
C LEU A 19 9.61 1.56 2.13
N MET A 20 8.99 2.67 2.50
CA MET A 20 7.57 2.67 2.80
C MET A 20 6.81 2.91 1.50
N PHE A 21 6.07 1.91 1.06
CA PHE A 21 5.27 2.00 -0.17
C PHE A 21 3.87 2.51 0.17
N ASP A 22 3.59 3.75 -0.18
CA ASP A 22 2.29 4.36 0.04
C ASP A 22 1.45 4.26 -1.23
N CYS A 23 0.42 3.42 -1.20
CA CYS A 23 -0.43 3.17 -2.37
C CYS A 23 -1.18 4.42 -2.81
N TYR A 24 -1.62 5.26 -1.86
CA TYR A 24 -2.33 6.50 -2.17
C TYR A 24 -1.43 7.45 -2.97
N HIS A 25 -0.27 7.79 -2.41
CA HIS A 25 0.64 8.72 -3.07
C HIS A 25 1.20 8.17 -4.38
N THR A 26 1.50 6.88 -4.43
CA THR A 26 2.01 6.25 -5.65
C THR A 26 0.97 6.28 -6.76
N GLN A 27 -0.29 6.02 -6.45
CA GLN A 27 -1.36 6.08 -7.46
C GLN A 27 -1.53 7.49 -8.02
N ILE A 28 -1.50 8.50 -7.15
CA ILE A 28 -1.64 9.90 -7.59
C ILE A 28 -0.47 10.33 -8.47
N MET A 29 0.75 9.94 -8.11
CA MET A 29 1.96 10.39 -8.79
C MET A 29 2.34 9.55 -10.01
N GLN A 30 2.11 8.24 -9.97
CA GLN A 30 2.67 7.33 -10.94
C GLN A 30 1.69 6.28 -11.47
N GLY A 31 0.83 5.72 -10.60
CA GLY A 31 -0.01 4.58 -10.95
C GLY A 31 0.76 3.27 -11.05
N ASP A 32 0.18 2.29 -11.73
CA ASP A 32 0.77 0.97 -11.96
C ASP A 32 1.21 0.29 -10.64
N ILE A 33 0.33 0.31 -9.66
CA ILE A 33 0.62 -0.07 -8.28
C ILE A 33 1.11 -1.52 -8.18
N ILE A 34 0.37 -2.47 -8.73
CA ILE A 34 0.66 -3.90 -8.58
C ILE A 34 2.02 -4.24 -9.16
N ARG A 35 2.32 -3.79 -10.39
CA ARG A 35 3.61 -4.05 -11.01
C ARG A 35 4.75 -3.41 -10.25
N ARG A 36 4.55 -2.21 -9.70
CA ARG A 36 5.56 -1.53 -8.89
C ARG A 36 5.83 -2.27 -7.59
N LEU A 37 4.80 -2.78 -6.93
CA LEU A 37 4.92 -3.62 -5.74
C LEU A 37 5.71 -4.89 -6.06
N GLU A 38 5.29 -5.63 -7.08
CA GLU A 38 5.92 -6.90 -7.45
C GLU A 38 7.39 -6.71 -7.83
N ARG A 39 7.69 -5.69 -8.61
CA ARG A 39 9.04 -5.40 -9.10
C ARG A 39 10.01 -5.02 -7.98
N ASN A 40 9.50 -4.37 -6.95
CA ASN A 40 10.31 -3.74 -5.90
C ASN A 40 10.09 -4.35 -4.52
N ILE A 41 9.49 -5.53 -4.44
CA ILE A 41 9.09 -6.14 -3.17
C ILE A 41 10.25 -6.28 -2.18
N ASP A 42 11.45 -6.55 -2.66
CA ASP A 42 12.64 -6.73 -1.81
C ASP A 42 13.07 -5.44 -1.11
N PHE A 43 12.66 -4.29 -1.63
CA PHE A 43 12.97 -2.98 -1.03
C PHE A 43 11.88 -2.50 -0.07
N ILE A 44 10.71 -3.14 -0.05
CA ILE A 44 9.55 -2.66 0.69
C ILE A 44 9.54 -3.23 2.10
N GLY A 45 9.54 -2.35 3.10
CA GLY A 45 9.46 -2.72 4.51
C GLY A 45 8.11 -2.41 5.15
N HIS A 46 7.32 -1.55 4.54
CA HIS A 46 5.99 -1.18 5.03
C HIS A 46 5.11 -0.73 3.87
N VAL A 47 3.82 -1.04 3.95
CA VAL A 47 2.82 -0.62 2.97
C VAL A 47 1.74 0.20 3.66
N GLN A 48 1.34 1.31 3.04
CA GLN A 48 0.20 2.10 3.50
C GLN A 48 -0.89 2.18 2.44
N ILE A 49 -2.14 2.18 2.88
CA ILE A 49 -3.32 2.23 2.00
C ILE A 49 -4.29 3.33 2.42
N ALA A 50 -4.96 3.91 1.44
CA ALA A 50 -6.07 4.83 1.60
C ALA A 50 -6.86 4.88 0.30
N GLY A 51 -8.12 5.25 0.35
CA GLY A 51 -8.94 5.45 -0.85
C GLY A 51 -8.39 6.58 -1.72
N VAL A 52 -8.47 6.41 -3.02
CA VAL A 52 -8.01 7.41 -4.00
C VAL A 52 -9.24 7.84 -4.82
N PRO A 53 -9.46 9.14 -5.04
CA PRO A 53 -8.60 10.29 -4.75
C PRO A 53 -8.85 11.00 -3.43
N ASP A 54 -9.89 10.64 -2.68
CA ASP A 54 -10.33 11.41 -1.51
C ASP A 54 -9.55 11.15 -0.22
N ARG A 55 -8.67 10.15 -0.23
CA ARG A 55 -7.91 9.68 0.93
C ARG A 55 -8.81 9.16 2.07
N GLY A 56 -10.01 8.70 1.73
CA GLY A 56 -10.94 8.08 2.67
C GLY A 56 -10.67 6.58 2.84
N GLU A 57 -11.69 5.88 3.33
CA GLU A 57 -11.63 4.44 3.54
C GLU A 57 -11.19 3.71 2.26
N PRO A 58 -10.34 2.67 2.38
CA PRO A 58 -9.77 2.00 1.19
C PRO A 58 -10.75 1.11 0.42
N ASP A 59 -11.98 0.97 0.87
CA ASP A 59 -13.02 0.19 0.21
C ASP A 59 -13.63 0.87 -1.02
N ARG A 60 -13.27 2.12 -1.30
CA ARG A 60 -13.79 2.91 -2.41
C ARG A 60 -12.67 3.64 -3.14
N GLY A 61 -12.95 4.02 -4.39
CA GLY A 61 -12.09 4.86 -5.18
C GLY A 61 -11.46 4.13 -6.35
N GLU A 62 -10.35 4.67 -6.82
CA GLU A 62 -9.68 4.22 -8.05
C GLU A 62 -8.89 2.92 -7.89
N LEU A 63 -8.53 2.53 -6.68
CA LEU A 63 -7.72 1.34 -6.43
C LEU A 63 -8.58 0.18 -5.93
N ALA A 64 -8.42 -0.96 -6.58
CA ALA A 64 -8.99 -2.23 -6.14
C ALA A 64 -8.07 -2.87 -5.10
N TYR A 65 -8.21 -2.52 -3.85
CA TYR A 65 -7.31 -2.99 -2.78
C TYR A 65 -7.35 -4.50 -2.57
N LYS A 66 -8.45 -5.16 -2.90
CA LYS A 66 -8.48 -6.62 -2.91
C LYS A 66 -7.35 -7.18 -3.79
N ASP A 67 -7.23 -6.67 -5.00
CA ASP A 67 -6.20 -7.11 -5.94
C ASP A 67 -4.80 -6.74 -5.47
N VAL A 68 -4.64 -5.56 -4.89
CA VAL A 68 -3.35 -5.11 -4.33
C VAL A 68 -2.92 -6.03 -3.19
N LEU A 69 -3.80 -6.33 -2.26
CA LEU A 69 -3.47 -7.18 -1.10
C LEU A 69 -3.19 -8.62 -1.52
N LEU A 70 -3.92 -9.15 -2.49
CA LEU A 70 -3.64 -10.47 -3.04
C LEU A 70 -2.29 -10.51 -3.75
N ALA A 71 -1.92 -9.44 -4.45
CA ALA A 71 -0.61 -9.34 -5.09
C ALA A 71 0.54 -9.29 -4.07
N LEU A 72 0.35 -8.60 -2.95
CA LEU A 72 1.32 -8.59 -1.85
C LEU A 72 1.52 -10.00 -1.28
N ASP A 73 0.44 -10.73 -1.03
CA ASP A 73 0.51 -12.11 -0.57
C ASP A 73 1.26 -12.99 -1.56
N ALA A 74 0.92 -12.90 -2.84
CA ALA A 74 1.56 -13.70 -3.89
C ALA A 74 3.04 -13.39 -4.04
N ALA A 75 3.45 -12.14 -3.78
CA ALA A 75 4.84 -11.71 -3.82
C ALA A 75 5.66 -12.09 -2.57
N GLY A 76 5.00 -12.65 -1.56
CA GLY A 76 5.66 -13.08 -0.33
C GLY A 76 5.89 -11.97 0.69
N TYR A 77 5.13 -10.89 0.62
CA TYR A 77 5.23 -9.79 1.59
C TYR A 77 4.81 -10.26 2.98
N GLU A 78 5.69 -10.09 3.96
CA GLU A 78 5.47 -10.52 5.35
C GLU A 78 5.29 -9.34 6.33
N GLY A 79 5.38 -8.10 5.84
CA GLY A 79 5.26 -6.91 6.67
C GLY A 79 3.81 -6.53 6.95
N TYR A 80 3.65 -5.38 7.59
CA TYR A 80 2.33 -4.82 7.90
C TYR A 80 1.80 -3.97 6.75
N VAL A 81 0.48 -3.90 6.68
CA VAL A 81 -0.23 -2.94 5.84
C VAL A 81 -0.98 -1.99 6.77
N GLY A 82 -0.54 -0.74 6.81
CA GLY A 82 -1.16 0.29 7.63
C GLY A 82 -2.20 1.07 6.84
N ALA A 83 -3.36 1.30 7.43
CA ALA A 83 -4.38 2.14 6.83
C ALA A 83 -4.26 3.55 7.40
N GLU A 84 -3.89 4.50 6.56
CA GLU A 84 -3.78 5.91 6.93
C GLU A 84 -4.70 6.74 6.05
N TYR A 85 -5.92 6.92 6.52
CA TYR A 85 -6.96 7.61 5.78
C TYR A 85 -7.74 8.58 6.67
N ARG A 86 -8.50 9.44 6.03
CA ARG A 86 -9.43 10.35 6.69
C ARG A 86 -10.83 9.74 6.66
N PRO A 87 -11.39 9.32 7.82
CA PRO A 87 -12.72 8.76 7.83
C PRO A 87 -13.75 9.72 7.22
N ARG A 88 -14.61 9.20 6.37
CA ARG A 88 -15.66 10.03 5.72
C ARG A 88 -16.69 10.50 6.72
N THR A 89 -16.93 9.72 7.77
CA THR A 89 -17.84 10.05 8.86
C THR A 89 -17.10 9.97 10.19
N THR A 90 -17.14 8.82 10.87
CA THR A 90 -16.38 8.58 12.10
C THR A 90 -15.40 7.43 11.89
N THR A 91 -14.37 7.35 12.72
CA THR A 91 -13.39 6.26 12.66
C THR A 91 -14.09 4.91 12.82
N ALA A 92 -14.96 4.78 13.81
CA ALA A 92 -15.66 3.53 14.09
C ALA A 92 -16.57 3.08 12.94
N ALA A 93 -17.35 4.01 12.37
CA ALA A 93 -18.23 3.72 11.23
C ALA A 93 -17.44 3.34 9.97
N GLY A 94 -16.22 3.86 9.83
CA GLY A 94 -15.36 3.62 8.68
C GLY A 94 -14.53 2.33 8.74
N LEU A 95 -14.75 1.44 9.71
CA LEU A 95 -13.95 0.21 9.86
C LEU A 95 -14.58 -1.04 9.24
N ASP A 96 -15.74 -0.92 8.63
CA ASP A 96 -16.44 -2.08 8.04
C ASP A 96 -15.61 -2.76 6.95
N TRP A 97 -14.82 -1.99 6.20
CA TRP A 97 -13.94 -2.51 5.16
C TRP A 97 -12.91 -3.52 5.71
N LEU A 98 -12.53 -3.40 6.98
CA LEU A 98 -11.52 -4.26 7.58
C LEU A 98 -12.01 -5.71 7.70
N ALA A 99 -13.27 -5.91 8.07
CA ALA A 99 -13.86 -7.25 8.12
C ALA A 99 -13.89 -7.87 6.73
N GLU A 100 -14.26 -7.08 5.73
CA GLU A 100 -14.27 -7.50 4.32
C GLU A 100 -12.85 -7.85 3.84
N ALA A 101 -11.87 -7.01 4.14
CA ALA A 101 -10.48 -7.24 3.76
C ALA A 101 -9.91 -8.53 4.40
N LYS A 102 -10.27 -8.83 5.62
CA LYS A 102 -9.87 -10.09 6.28
C LYS A 102 -10.40 -11.31 5.55
N ALA A 103 -11.58 -11.22 4.94
CA ALA A 103 -12.16 -12.31 4.17
C ALA A 103 -11.45 -12.55 2.83
N TRP A 104 -10.62 -11.60 2.34
CA TRP A 104 -9.85 -11.78 1.12
C TRP A 104 -8.57 -12.60 1.33
N GLN A 105 -8.13 -12.77 2.56
CA GLN A 105 -6.92 -13.51 2.89
C GLN A 105 -7.12 -15.01 2.65
N ARG A 106 -6.07 -15.65 2.16
CA ARG A 106 -6.05 -17.08 1.91
C ARG A 106 -5.85 -17.88 3.18
#